data_860ea16d3f638ad19a99ac7144535d2b
#
_entry.id   860ea16d3f638ad19a99ac7144535d2b
#
_cell.length_a   1.000
_cell.length_b   1.000
_cell.length_c   1.000
_cell.angle_alpha   90.00
_cell.angle_beta   90.00
_cell.angle_gamma   90.00
#
_symmetry.space_group_name_H-M   'P 1'
#
loop_
_entity.id
_entity.type
_entity.pdbx_description
1 polymer ?
#
loop_
_entity_poly.entity_id
_entity_poly.type
_entity_poly.pdbx_seq_one_letter_code
_entity_poly.pdbx_strand_id
1 'polypeptide(L)'
;LVGSEMCIRDRLDSIYQEKVYAGVLGKIIGVYLGRPFEQWTYDIIKQRIGEVHYYVNDKLDKPLIVTDDDITGTFTFLRALKDYESNLNIEAKQIGQTWLNYIVEKETILWWGGVGESTEHTAYQNLKSGILAPQSGSIAQNGKVVAEQIGAQIFIDGWAMVCPGDPEKAAELARKAASVSHDGEAVYGAQIVAALESYAFVEKKISKLLSVAKMVIPTGSEIFRLISDIEEWHSLEKDWKITRKNIEGRYGYQHYPGGCHMIPNHALIILSLLYG
;
A
#
# COMPACT_ATOMS: atom_id res chain seq x y z
N LEU A 1 28.18 -33.28 -5.90
CA LEU A 1 27.55 -32.44 -4.85
C LEU A 1 27.44 -30.97 -5.24
N VAL A 2 28.46 -30.38 -5.88
CA VAL A 2 28.47 -28.97 -6.33
C VAL A 2 27.36 -28.68 -7.37
N GLY A 3 27.05 -29.63 -8.24
CA GLY A 3 26.00 -29.47 -9.26
C GLY A 3 24.57 -29.43 -8.68
N SER A 4 24.32 -30.09 -7.53
CA SER A 4 22.99 -30.10 -6.92
C SER A 4 22.67 -28.79 -6.20
N GLU A 5 23.64 -28.16 -5.53
CA GLU A 5 23.44 -26.88 -4.84
C GLU A 5 23.23 -25.73 -5.84
N MET A 6 23.97 -25.72 -6.96
CA MET A 6 23.82 -24.75 -8.03
C MET A 6 22.44 -24.87 -8.69
N CYS A 7 21.96 -26.07 -9.01
CA CYS A 7 20.62 -26.28 -9.54
C CYS A 7 19.50 -25.86 -8.56
N ILE A 8 19.69 -26.07 -7.25
CA ILE A 8 18.71 -25.63 -6.23
C ILE A 8 18.67 -24.11 -6.15
N ARG A 9 19.82 -23.46 -6.13
CA ARG A 9 19.93 -21.99 -6.11
C ARG A 9 19.29 -21.36 -7.34
N ASP A 10 19.62 -21.82 -8.54
CA ASP A 10 19.04 -21.32 -9.79
C ASP A 10 17.51 -21.50 -9.82
N ARG A 11 17.01 -22.60 -9.28
CA ARG A 11 15.56 -22.86 -9.17
C ARG A 11 14.88 -21.95 -8.18
N LEU A 12 15.48 -21.68 -7.01
CA LEU A 12 14.94 -20.74 -6.02
C LEU A 12 14.94 -19.32 -6.57
N ASP A 13 15.99 -18.91 -7.27
CA ASP A 13 16.08 -17.61 -7.91
C ASP A 13 15.00 -17.44 -9.00
N SER A 14 14.72 -18.47 -9.80
CA SER A 14 13.65 -18.43 -10.81
C SER A 14 12.25 -18.32 -10.18
N ILE A 15 11.97 -19.06 -9.11
CA ILE A 15 10.70 -18.99 -8.39
C ILE A 15 10.51 -17.60 -7.75
N TYR A 16 11.55 -17.03 -7.20
CA TYR A 16 11.51 -15.67 -6.65
C TYR A 16 11.21 -14.64 -7.74
N GLN A 17 11.90 -14.71 -8.87
CA GLN A 17 11.68 -13.82 -10.01
C GLN A 17 10.26 -13.92 -10.57
N GLU A 18 9.71 -15.14 -10.71
CA GLU A 18 8.33 -15.36 -11.13
C GLU A 18 7.32 -14.71 -10.17
N LYS A 19 7.54 -14.83 -8.87
CA LYS A 19 6.66 -14.23 -7.85
C LYS A 19 6.76 -12.70 -7.82
N VAL A 20 7.96 -12.15 -7.93
CA VAL A 20 8.16 -10.69 -8.06
C VAL A 20 7.48 -10.18 -9.33
N TYR A 21 7.67 -10.86 -10.47
CA TYR A 21 7.00 -10.52 -11.72
C TYR A 21 5.47 -10.53 -11.57
N ALA A 22 4.92 -11.58 -10.95
CA ALA A 22 3.49 -11.69 -10.71
C ALA A 22 2.97 -10.57 -9.79
N GLY A 23 3.69 -10.22 -8.72
CA GLY A 23 3.34 -9.12 -7.82
C GLY A 23 3.34 -7.78 -8.53
N VAL A 24 4.40 -7.46 -9.28
CA VAL A 24 4.49 -6.22 -10.06
C VAL A 24 3.38 -6.15 -11.12
N LEU A 25 3.14 -7.25 -11.84
CA LEU A 25 2.07 -7.33 -12.83
C LEU A 25 0.70 -7.15 -12.18
N GLY A 26 0.46 -7.80 -11.04
CA GLY A 26 -0.78 -7.66 -10.28
C GLY A 26 -1.05 -6.22 -9.85
N LYS A 27 0.00 -5.52 -9.36
CA LYS A 27 -0.10 -4.09 -9.04
C LYS A 27 -0.49 -3.26 -10.26
N ILE A 28 0.19 -3.42 -11.38
CA ILE A 28 -0.09 -2.67 -12.62
C ILE A 28 -1.53 -2.92 -13.09
N ILE A 29 -1.97 -4.18 -13.08
CA ILE A 29 -3.35 -4.54 -13.44
C ILE A 29 -4.36 -3.87 -12.49
N GLY A 30 -4.11 -3.95 -11.18
CA GLY A 30 -4.98 -3.37 -10.16
C GLY A 30 -5.11 -1.85 -10.29
N VAL A 31 -3.99 -1.16 -10.47
CA VAL A 31 -3.96 0.30 -10.66
C VAL A 31 -4.80 0.70 -11.87
N TYR A 32 -4.55 0.13 -13.03
CA TYR A 32 -5.30 0.52 -14.25
C TYR A 32 -6.75 0.05 -14.25
N LEU A 33 -7.08 -1.01 -13.52
CA LEU A 33 -8.47 -1.43 -13.34
C LEU A 33 -9.23 -0.47 -12.41
N GLY A 34 -8.60 -0.02 -11.32
CA GLY A 34 -9.21 0.84 -10.31
C GLY A 34 -9.26 2.32 -10.68
N ARG A 35 -8.23 2.81 -11.38
CA ARG A 35 -8.05 4.23 -11.68
C ARG A 35 -9.27 4.96 -12.29
N PRO A 36 -10.04 4.39 -13.22
CA PRO A 36 -11.22 5.08 -13.75
C PRO A 36 -12.28 5.41 -12.71
N PHE A 37 -12.26 4.73 -11.56
CA PHE A 37 -13.23 4.79 -10.50
C PHE A 37 -12.79 5.59 -9.28
N GLU A 38 -11.61 6.20 -9.30
CA GLU A 38 -11.15 7.04 -8.20
C GLU A 38 -12.21 8.08 -7.82
N GLN A 39 -12.45 8.25 -6.52
CA GLN A 39 -13.49 9.09 -5.94
C GLN A 39 -14.95 8.64 -6.24
N TRP A 40 -15.17 7.50 -6.90
CA TRP A 40 -16.51 6.98 -7.13
C TRP A 40 -16.94 6.07 -5.97
N THR A 41 -18.17 6.27 -5.50
CA THR A 41 -18.77 5.32 -4.56
C THR A 41 -19.21 4.05 -5.28
N TYR A 42 -19.38 2.97 -4.53
CA TYR A 42 -19.94 1.72 -5.05
C TYR A 42 -21.27 1.94 -5.82
N ASP A 43 -22.14 2.79 -5.26
CA ASP A 43 -23.45 3.05 -5.87
C ASP A 43 -23.34 3.81 -7.20
N ILE A 44 -22.39 4.75 -7.31
CA ILE A 44 -22.09 5.44 -8.57
C ILE A 44 -21.57 4.44 -9.62
N ILE A 45 -20.62 3.55 -9.23
CA ILE A 45 -20.09 2.52 -10.13
C ILE A 45 -21.24 1.60 -10.59
N LYS A 46 -22.03 1.11 -9.65
CA LYS A 46 -23.16 0.22 -9.92
C LYS A 46 -24.19 0.85 -10.86
N GLN A 47 -24.51 2.13 -10.65
CA GLN A 47 -25.49 2.85 -11.45
C GLN A 47 -25.00 3.15 -12.86
N ARG A 48 -23.74 3.57 -13.02
CA ARG A 48 -23.21 4.07 -14.29
C ARG A 48 -22.61 2.98 -15.17
N ILE A 49 -21.97 1.98 -14.56
CA ILE A 49 -21.24 0.92 -15.27
C ILE A 49 -21.89 -0.44 -15.11
N GLY A 50 -22.51 -0.72 -13.95
CA GLY A 50 -22.99 -2.02 -13.56
C GLY A 50 -21.91 -2.87 -12.89
N GLU A 51 -21.84 -4.15 -13.25
CA GLU A 51 -20.79 -5.05 -12.77
C GLU A 51 -19.51 -4.86 -13.62
N VAL A 52 -18.37 -4.75 -12.92
CA VAL A 52 -17.07 -4.54 -13.55
C VAL A 52 -16.30 -5.86 -13.53
N HIS A 53 -16.05 -6.43 -14.71
CA HIS A 53 -15.30 -7.68 -14.88
C HIS A 53 -14.00 -7.49 -15.66
N TYR A 54 -13.79 -6.31 -16.24
CA TYR A 54 -12.63 -5.97 -17.05
C TYR A 54 -12.46 -4.45 -17.12
N TYR A 55 -11.42 -3.98 -17.80
CA TYR A 55 -11.18 -2.54 -18.01
C TYR A 55 -12.38 -1.87 -18.68
N VAL A 56 -12.73 -0.68 -18.20
CA VAL A 56 -13.89 0.09 -18.66
C VAL A 56 -13.51 1.41 -19.34
N ASN A 57 -12.23 1.59 -19.59
CA ASN A 57 -11.68 2.83 -20.12
C ASN A 57 -12.34 3.28 -21.42
N ASP A 58 -12.60 2.36 -22.34
CA ASP A 58 -13.30 2.64 -23.60
C ASP A 58 -14.74 3.13 -23.38
N LYS A 59 -15.44 2.61 -22.34
CA LYS A 59 -16.80 3.04 -22.01
C LYS A 59 -16.82 4.45 -21.40
N LEU A 60 -15.71 4.88 -20.81
CA LEU A 60 -15.57 6.17 -20.13
C LEU A 60 -14.81 7.21 -20.96
N ASP A 61 -14.42 6.86 -22.17
CA ASP A 61 -13.57 7.70 -23.04
C ASP A 61 -12.31 8.18 -22.32
N LYS A 62 -11.61 7.24 -21.64
CA LYS A 62 -10.38 7.50 -20.89
C LYS A 62 -9.25 6.63 -21.43
N PRO A 63 -8.01 7.14 -21.51
CA PRO A 63 -6.86 6.31 -21.88
C PRO A 63 -6.63 5.23 -20.81
N LEU A 64 -6.29 4.01 -21.25
CA LEU A 64 -5.97 2.91 -20.35
C LEU A 64 -4.63 3.16 -19.63
N ILE A 65 -3.60 3.51 -20.40
CA ILE A 65 -2.25 3.70 -19.87
C ILE A 65 -1.97 5.18 -19.69
N VAL A 66 -1.74 5.58 -18.47
CA VAL A 66 -1.38 6.94 -18.07
C VAL A 66 -0.30 6.87 -17.00
N THR A 67 0.43 7.98 -16.80
CA THR A 67 1.34 8.09 -15.66
C THR A 67 0.53 8.03 -14.36
N ASP A 68 1.01 7.24 -13.42
CA ASP A 68 0.34 6.96 -12.15
C ASP A 68 1.35 6.97 -11.01
N ASP A 69 1.03 7.66 -9.92
CA ASP A 69 1.91 7.77 -8.76
C ASP A 69 1.97 6.47 -7.95
N ASP A 70 0.93 5.65 -7.94
CA ASP A 70 0.94 4.32 -7.32
C ASP A 70 2.03 3.42 -7.92
N ILE A 71 2.31 3.57 -9.21
CA ILE A 71 3.37 2.83 -9.90
C ILE A 71 4.70 3.57 -9.75
N THR A 72 4.74 4.85 -10.10
CA THR A 72 6.00 5.60 -10.15
C THR A 72 6.60 5.79 -8.75
N GLY A 73 5.76 6.04 -7.72
CA GLY A 73 6.19 6.16 -6.33
C GLY A 73 6.80 4.87 -5.80
N THR A 74 6.14 3.73 -6.02
CA THR A 74 6.62 2.41 -5.59
C THR A 74 8.06 2.16 -6.04
N PHE A 75 8.34 2.33 -7.33
CA PHE A 75 9.67 2.02 -7.88
C PHE A 75 10.70 3.13 -7.67
N THR A 76 10.27 4.39 -7.62
CA THR A 76 11.18 5.51 -7.36
C THR A 76 11.69 5.48 -5.92
N PHE A 77 10.81 5.25 -4.94
CA PHE A 77 11.19 5.28 -3.53
C PHE A 77 12.05 4.07 -3.14
N LEU A 78 11.83 2.92 -3.77
CA LEU A 78 12.64 1.71 -3.58
C LEU A 78 14.10 1.90 -4.02
N ARG A 79 14.41 2.90 -4.86
CA ARG A 79 15.79 3.22 -5.26
C ARG A 79 16.70 3.51 -4.08
N ALA A 80 16.13 3.87 -2.93
CA ALA A 80 16.88 4.03 -1.68
C ALA A 80 17.73 2.79 -1.35
N LEU A 81 17.26 1.59 -1.62
CA LEU A 81 18.07 0.38 -1.41
C LEU A 81 19.33 0.39 -2.28
N LYS A 82 19.23 0.80 -3.54
CA LYS A 82 20.39 0.90 -4.43
C LYS A 82 21.34 2.01 -3.99
N ASP A 83 20.81 3.16 -3.59
CA ASP A 83 21.61 4.32 -3.18
C ASP A 83 22.40 4.05 -1.91
N TYR A 84 21.90 3.16 -1.05
CA TYR A 84 22.52 2.79 0.22
C TYR A 84 22.98 1.32 0.24
N GLU A 85 23.55 0.83 -0.88
CA GLU A 85 24.25 -0.45 -1.01
C GLU A 85 23.41 -1.67 -0.64
N SER A 86 22.10 -1.64 -0.91
CA SER A 86 21.13 -2.69 -0.58
C SER A 86 21.07 -3.01 0.93
N ASN A 87 21.32 -2.02 1.76
CA ASN A 87 21.30 -2.16 3.21
C ASN A 87 19.86 -2.21 3.73
N LEU A 88 19.41 -3.36 4.19
CA LEU A 88 18.08 -3.54 4.80
C LEU A 88 17.96 -2.91 6.21
N ASN A 89 19.01 -2.30 6.75
CA ASN A 89 18.94 -1.48 7.95
C ASN A 89 18.81 0.03 7.65
N ILE A 90 18.46 0.36 6.40
CA ILE A 90 18.21 1.74 5.95
C ILE A 90 17.24 2.47 6.89
N GLU A 91 17.46 3.76 7.09
CA GLU A 91 16.64 4.60 7.95
C GLU A 91 15.71 5.54 7.16
N ALA A 92 14.59 5.97 7.76
CA ALA A 92 13.62 6.86 7.11
C ALA A 92 14.25 8.12 6.51
N LYS A 93 15.25 8.73 7.20
CA LYS A 93 15.98 9.90 6.70
C LYS A 93 16.71 9.63 5.38
N GLN A 94 17.23 8.42 5.20
CA GLN A 94 17.92 8.01 3.97
C GLN A 94 16.95 7.82 2.83
N ILE A 95 15.78 7.22 3.11
CA ILE A 95 14.68 7.10 2.15
C ILE A 95 14.17 8.50 1.76
N GLY A 96 13.98 9.39 2.72
CA GLY A 96 13.62 10.78 2.46
C GLY A 96 14.64 11.53 1.59
N GLN A 97 15.93 11.25 1.76
CA GLN A 97 16.96 11.79 0.88
C GLN A 97 16.83 11.26 -0.55
N THR A 98 16.47 9.98 -0.73
CA THR A 98 16.18 9.41 -2.04
C THR A 98 15.02 10.11 -2.72
N TRP A 99 13.97 10.50 -1.98
CA TRP A 99 12.89 11.32 -2.53
C TRP A 99 13.43 12.64 -3.11
N LEU A 100 14.28 13.34 -2.36
CA LEU A 100 14.90 14.59 -2.83
C LEU A 100 15.80 14.40 -4.06
N ASN A 101 16.42 13.24 -4.19
CA ASN A 101 17.34 12.94 -5.29
C ASN A 101 16.60 12.62 -6.62
N TYR A 102 15.41 12.00 -6.54
CA TYR A 102 14.74 11.44 -7.72
C TYR A 102 13.40 12.07 -8.08
N ILE A 103 12.76 12.80 -7.16
CA ILE A 103 11.52 13.51 -7.50
C ILE A 103 11.87 14.79 -8.24
N VAL A 104 11.39 14.87 -9.48
CA VAL A 104 11.40 16.09 -10.28
C VAL A 104 9.96 16.59 -10.35
N GLU A 105 9.70 17.72 -9.71
CA GLU A 105 8.35 18.29 -9.63
C GLU A 105 7.72 18.45 -11.02
N LYS A 106 6.46 18.00 -11.13
CA LYS A 106 5.65 18.02 -12.36
C LYS A 106 6.10 17.04 -13.45
N GLU A 107 7.14 16.23 -13.22
CA GLU A 107 7.67 15.30 -14.22
C GLU A 107 7.66 13.84 -13.77
N THR A 108 8.16 13.52 -12.55
CA THR A 108 8.35 12.12 -12.15
C THR A 108 7.22 11.55 -11.31
N ILE A 109 6.74 12.31 -10.33
CA ILE A 109 5.64 11.92 -9.44
C ILE A 109 4.60 13.04 -9.49
N LEU A 110 3.36 12.66 -9.76
CA LEU A 110 2.25 13.61 -9.89
C LEU A 110 1.35 13.51 -8.66
N TRP A 111 1.54 14.41 -7.71
CA TRP A 111 0.69 14.49 -6.53
C TRP A 111 -0.66 15.14 -6.83
N TRP A 112 -1.69 14.70 -6.12
CA TRP A 112 -3.00 15.34 -6.12
C TRP A 112 -3.19 16.20 -4.87
N GLY A 113 -3.96 17.29 -4.98
CA GLY A 113 -4.36 18.12 -3.86
C GLY A 113 -3.36 19.20 -3.41
N GLY A 114 -2.07 18.98 -3.59
CA GLY A 114 -1.03 19.94 -3.20
C GLY A 114 -0.65 19.92 -1.71
N VAL A 115 0.10 20.94 -1.26
CA VAL A 115 0.60 21.04 0.12
C VAL A 115 -0.55 21.24 1.10
N GLY A 116 -0.57 20.44 2.18
CA GLY A 116 -1.62 20.46 3.19
C GLY A 116 -2.85 19.59 2.86
N GLU A 117 -2.93 19.04 1.62
CA GLU A 117 -3.98 18.12 1.17
C GLU A 117 -3.37 16.79 0.71
N SER A 118 -2.40 16.81 -0.20
CA SER A 118 -1.62 15.61 -0.54
C SER A 118 -0.57 15.37 0.54
N THR A 119 -0.61 14.19 1.14
CA THR A 119 0.34 13.76 2.19
C THR A 119 1.76 13.75 1.67
N GLU A 120 1.98 13.13 0.52
CA GLU A 120 3.29 12.96 -0.09
C GLU A 120 3.87 14.31 -0.53
N HIS A 121 3.07 15.16 -1.17
CA HIS A 121 3.52 16.48 -1.58
C HIS A 121 3.89 17.36 -0.38
N THR A 122 3.09 17.30 0.69
CA THR A 122 3.38 18.02 1.94
C THR A 122 4.69 17.55 2.55
N ALA A 123 4.90 16.24 2.66
CA ALA A 123 6.14 15.67 3.18
C ALA A 123 7.36 16.01 2.30
N TYR A 124 7.21 15.97 0.98
CA TYR A 124 8.27 16.36 0.06
C TYR A 124 8.68 17.82 0.23
N GLN A 125 7.74 18.74 0.40
CA GLN A 125 8.06 20.14 0.68
C GLN A 125 8.71 20.33 2.05
N ASN A 126 8.31 19.54 3.06
CA ASN A 126 8.97 19.52 4.37
C ASN A 126 10.44 19.07 4.22
N LEU A 127 10.69 17.99 3.47
CA LEU A 127 12.05 17.52 3.19
C LEU A 127 12.89 18.59 2.49
N LYS A 128 12.35 19.28 1.48
CA LYS A 128 13.01 20.41 0.79
C LYS A 128 13.33 21.56 1.74
N SER A 129 12.51 21.76 2.75
CA SER A 129 12.70 22.79 3.79
C SER A 129 13.65 22.36 4.90
N GLY A 130 14.24 21.15 4.81
CA GLY A 130 15.19 20.62 5.78
C GLY A 130 14.56 19.87 6.97
N ILE A 131 13.26 19.62 6.96
CA ILE A 131 12.58 18.78 7.95
C ILE A 131 12.76 17.33 7.53
N LEU A 132 13.63 16.60 8.23
CA LEU A 132 13.99 15.23 7.87
C LEU A 132 12.91 14.21 8.25
N ALA A 133 12.86 13.09 7.52
CA ALA A 133 12.06 11.96 7.92
C ALA A 133 12.59 11.30 9.22
N PRO A 134 11.72 10.82 10.10
CA PRO A 134 10.28 10.69 9.98
C PRO A 134 9.46 11.95 10.30
N GLN A 135 10.09 13.04 10.76
CA GLN A 135 9.36 14.25 11.15
C GLN A 135 8.60 14.87 9.96
N SER A 136 9.15 14.79 8.74
CA SER A 136 8.51 15.31 7.52
C SER A 136 7.08 14.81 7.28
N GLY A 137 6.78 13.56 7.69
CA GLY A 137 5.48 12.92 7.54
C GLY A 137 4.63 12.88 8.81
N SER A 138 5.15 13.36 9.95
CA SER A 138 4.53 13.15 11.24
C SER A 138 3.20 13.90 11.44
N ILE A 139 2.32 13.33 12.26
CA ILE A 139 1.08 13.99 12.73
C ILE A 139 1.40 15.33 13.41
N ALA A 140 2.50 15.37 14.17
CA ALA A 140 2.91 16.59 14.86
C ALA A 140 3.25 17.73 13.89
N GLN A 141 3.79 17.41 12.71
CA GLN A 141 4.15 18.38 11.68
C GLN A 141 2.98 18.76 10.78
N ASN A 142 2.17 17.79 10.35
CA ASN A 142 1.22 17.94 9.25
C ASN A 142 -0.25 17.87 9.68
N GLY A 143 -0.51 17.46 10.93
CA GLY A 143 -1.84 17.14 11.41
C GLY A 143 -2.30 15.74 11.01
N LYS A 144 -3.25 15.19 11.78
CA LYS A 144 -3.72 13.80 11.63
C LYS A 144 -4.37 13.56 10.26
N VAL A 145 -5.19 14.48 9.77
CA VAL A 145 -5.89 14.36 8.48
C VAL A 145 -4.94 14.15 7.32
N VAL A 146 -3.84 14.91 7.28
CA VAL A 146 -2.84 14.80 6.22
C VAL A 146 -1.99 13.55 6.40
N ALA A 147 -1.58 13.24 7.62
CA ALA A 147 -0.64 12.15 7.89
C ALA A 147 -1.23 10.74 7.77
N GLU A 148 -2.56 10.58 7.85
CA GLU A 148 -3.23 9.27 7.86
C GLU A 148 -3.96 8.94 6.55
N GLN A 149 -3.53 9.48 5.41
CA GLN A 149 -4.08 9.12 4.11
C GLN A 149 -3.50 7.79 3.58
N ILE A 150 -4.07 7.26 2.49
CA ILE A 150 -3.84 5.92 1.96
C ILE A 150 -2.42 5.70 1.40
N GLY A 151 -1.73 6.76 0.98
CA GLY A 151 -0.48 6.66 0.21
C GLY A 151 0.60 5.80 0.84
N ALA A 152 0.65 5.69 2.18
CA ALA A 152 1.63 4.86 2.85
C ALA A 152 1.63 3.41 2.35
N GLN A 153 0.46 2.80 2.16
CA GLN A 153 0.36 1.41 1.69
C GLN A 153 0.47 1.28 0.17
N ILE A 154 0.25 2.35 -0.59
CA ILE A 154 0.33 2.31 -2.06
C ILE A 154 1.76 2.09 -2.53
N PHE A 155 2.75 2.65 -1.83
CA PHE A 155 4.16 2.64 -2.24
C PHE A 155 5.00 1.53 -1.60
N ILE A 156 4.37 0.52 -0.98
CA ILE A 156 5.07 -0.40 -0.10
C ILE A 156 5.49 -1.73 -0.74
N ASP A 157 4.87 -2.14 -1.83
CA ASP A 157 5.05 -3.48 -2.44
C ASP A 157 6.53 -3.85 -2.65
N GLY A 158 7.33 -2.92 -3.18
CA GLY A 158 8.76 -3.17 -3.39
C GLY A 158 9.51 -3.50 -2.10
N TRP A 159 9.15 -2.85 -0.99
CA TRP A 159 9.75 -3.11 0.33
C TRP A 159 9.36 -4.48 0.90
N ALA A 160 8.16 -4.96 0.56
CA ALA A 160 7.73 -6.31 0.89
C ALA A 160 8.48 -7.37 0.06
N MET A 161 8.59 -7.15 -1.25
CA MET A 161 9.19 -8.09 -2.19
C MET A 161 10.68 -8.34 -1.95
N VAL A 162 11.41 -7.41 -1.34
CA VAL A 162 12.83 -7.60 -0.97
C VAL A 162 13.03 -8.40 0.32
N CYS A 163 11.95 -8.77 1.00
CA CYS A 163 11.95 -9.58 2.23
C CYS A 163 11.03 -10.81 2.07
N PRO A 164 11.25 -11.70 1.08
CA PRO A 164 10.35 -12.82 0.80
C PRO A 164 10.30 -13.81 1.97
N GLY A 165 9.09 -14.01 2.54
CA GLY A 165 8.87 -14.93 3.67
C GLY A 165 9.32 -14.40 5.03
N ASP A 166 9.70 -13.13 5.14
CA ASP A 166 10.08 -12.47 6.39
C ASP A 166 9.16 -11.26 6.66
N PRO A 167 7.93 -11.49 7.14
CA PRO A 167 6.93 -10.45 7.35
C PRO A 167 7.33 -9.42 8.41
N GLU A 168 8.14 -9.79 9.41
CA GLU A 168 8.62 -8.86 10.43
C GLU A 168 9.60 -7.85 9.83
N LYS A 169 10.55 -8.32 9.03
CA LYS A 169 11.51 -7.45 8.35
C LYS A 169 10.84 -6.57 7.30
N ALA A 170 9.90 -7.13 6.55
CA ALA A 170 9.10 -6.36 5.59
C ALA A 170 8.32 -5.23 6.29
N ALA A 171 7.68 -5.51 7.42
CA ALA A 171 6.96 -4.52 8.21
C ALA A 171 7.89 -3.44 8.83
N GLU A 172 9.11 -3.83 9.25
CA GLU A 172 10.12 -2.87 9.73
C GLU A 172 10.50 -1.88 8.62
N LEU A 173 10.81 -2.39 7.41
CA LEU A 173 11.14 -1.56 6.26
C LEU A 173 9.96 -0.68 5.83
N ALA A 174 8.75 -1.25 5.80
CA ALA A 174 7.52 -0.54 5.50
C ALA A 174 7.28 0.62 6.46
N ARG A 175 7.48 0.42 7.75
CA ARG A 175 7.38 1.48 8.76
C ARG A 175 8.35 2.63 8.45
N LYS A 176 9.59 2.32 8.10
CA LYS A 176 10.61 3.34 7.78
C LYS A 176 10.26 4.08 6.48
N ALA A 177 9.83 3.36 5.45
CA ALA A 177 9.45 3.95 4.17
C ALA A 177 8.18 4.80 4.28
N ALA A 178 7.15 4.29 4.94
CA ALA A 178 5.89 4.99 5.16
C ALA A 178 6.08 6.27 5.99
N SER A 179 6.95 6.23 7.03
CA SER A 179 7.17 7.38 7.90
C SER A 179 7.91 8.55 7.26
N VAL A 180 8.34 8.43 5.99
CA VAL A 180 8.84 9.59 5.23
C VAL A 180 7.72 10.63 5.03
N SER A 181 6.49 10.16 4.80
CA SER A 181 5.35 11.01 4.47
C SER A 181 4.14 10.84 5.40
N HIS A 182 4.01 9.71 6.08
CA HIS A 182 2.83 9.33 6.86
C HIS A 182 3.15 9.03 8.31
N ASP A 183 2.10 8.95 9.13
CA ASP A 183 2.19 8.61 10.55
C ASP A 183 0.90 7.89 11.00
N GLY A 184 0.86 7.43 12.26
CA GLY A 184 -0.31 6.82 12.87
C GLY A 184 -0.82 5.57 12.16
N GLU A 185 -2.13 5.48 11.97
CA GLU A 185 -2.77 4.31 11.38
C GLU A 185 -2.34 4.06 9.92
N ALA A 186 -1.92 5.09 9.18
CA ALA A 186 -1.41 4.93 7.83
C ALA A 186 -0.12 4.08 7.80
N VAL A 187 0.75 4.27 8.77
CA VAL A 187 1.97 3.45 8.89
C VAL A 187 1.64 2.00 9.25
N TYR A 188 0.64 1.79 10.11
CA TYR A 188 0.19 0.42 10.43
C TYR A 188 -0.43 -0.28 9.22
N GLY A 189 -1.24 0.43 8.42
CA GLY A 189 -1.75 -0.11 7.16
C GLY A 189 -0.65 -0.54 6.19
N ALA A 190 0.39 0.27 6.04
CA ALA A 190 1.56 -0.07 5.23
C ALA A 190 2.30 -1.32 5.76
N GLN A 191 2.48 -1.43 7.09
CA GLN A 191 3.09 -2.61 7.71
C GLN A 191 2.29 -3.89 7.46
N ILE A 192 0.94 -3.83 7.55
CA ILE A 192 0.05 -4.95 7.24
C ILE A 192 0.22 -5.39 5.80
N VAL A 193 0.16 -4.47 4.83
CA VAL A 193 0.30 -4.80 3.40
C VAL A 193 1.66 -5.43 3.15
N ALA A 194 2.75 -4.85 3.66
CA ALA A 194 4.08 -5.39 3.48
C ALA A 194 4.25 -6.80 4.10
N ALA A 195 3.68 -7.04 5.28
CA ALA A 195 3.73 -8.35 5.90
C ALA A 195 2.91 -9.40 5.13
N LEU A 196 1.71 -9.04 4.63
CA LEU A 196 0.88 -9.88 3.77
C LEU A 196 1.63 -10.29 2.51
N GLU A 197 2.19 -9.33 1.78
CA GLU A 197 2.89 -9.58 0.53
C GLU A 197 4.17 -10.39 0.73
N SER A 198 4.98 -10.04 1.74
CA SER A 198 6.17 -10.80 2.09
C SER A 198 5.83 -12.26 2.41
N TYR A 199 4.81 -12.50 3.23
CA TYR A 199 4.44 -13.85 3.62
C TYR A 199 3.75 -14.63 2.50
N ALA A 200 3.14 -13.97 1.52
CA ALA A 200 2.58 -14.59 0.31
C ALA A 200 3.63 -15.29 -0.57
N PHE A 201 4.91 -15.01 -0.39
CA PHE A 201 5.97 -15.78 -1.03
C PHE A 201 6.04 -17.25 -0.56
N VAL A 202 5.55 -17.55 0.64
CA VAL A 202 5.65 -18.88 1.26
C VAL A 202 4.32 -19.49 1.71
N GLU A 203 3.27 -18.67 1.82
CA GLU A 203 1.92 -19.09 2.24
C GLU A 203 0.88 -18.61 1.22
N LYS A 204 -0.19 -19.39 1.00
CA LYS A 204 -1.29 -19.05 0.08
C LYS A 204 -2.63 -18.83 0.79
N LYS A 205 -2.71 -19.23 2.06
CA LYS A 205 -3.96 -19.24 2.81
C LYS A 205 -4.22 -17.85 3.40
N ILE A 206 -5.22 -17.13 2.88
CA ILE A 206 -5.53 -15.75 3.29
C ILE A 206 -5.67 -15.61 4.82
N SER A 207 -6.36 -16.56 5.49
CA SER A 207 -6.50 -16.49 6.94
C SER A 207 -5.16 -16.57 7.71
N LYS A 208 -4.17 -17.29 7.17
CA LYS A 208 -2.82 -17.32 7.75
C LYS A 208 -2.04 -16.04 7.44
N LEU A 209 -2.17 -15.52 6.22
CA LEU A 209 -1.57 -14.25 5.85
C LEU A 209 -2.05 -13.13 6.78
N LEU A 210 -3.36 -13.00 6.97
CA LEU A 210 -3.95 -12.00 7.88
C LEU A 210 -3.52 -12.21 9.33
N SER A 211 -3.49 -13.46 9.80
CA SER A 211 -3.06 -13.78 11.17
C SER A 211 -1.62 -13.32 11.44
N VAL A 212 -0.70 -13.58 10.51
CA VAL A 212 0.71 -13.16 10.63
C VAL A 212 0.84 -11.65 10.49
N ALA A 213 0.15 -11.04 9.53
CA ALA A 213 0.20 -9.59 9.32
C ALA A 213 -0.30 -8.81 10.54
N LYS A 214 -1.34 -9.27 11.22
CA LYS A 214 -1.81 -8.61 12.46
C LYS A 214 -0.78 -8.61 13.59
N MET A 215 0.20 -9.49 13.59
CA MET A 215 1.22 -9.57 14.65
C MET A 215 2.25 -8.43 14.58
N VAL A 216 2.38 -7.75 13.43
CA VAL A 216 3.39 -6.69 13.23
C VAL A 216 2.93 -5.29 13.67
N ILE A 217 1.66 -5.16 14.09
CA ILE A 217 1.09 -3.88 14.55
C ILE A 217 0.53 -3.99 15.97
N PRO A 218 0.33 -2.86 16.68
CA PRO A 218 -0.27 -2.87 18.01
C PRO A 218 -1.71 -3.40 18.00
N THR A 219 -2.05 -4.28 18.93
CA THR A 219 -3.41 -4.83 19.09
C THR A 219 -4.45 -3.77 19.43
N GLY A 220 -4.04 -2.63 19.97
CA GLY A 220 -4.91 -1.48 20.27
C GLY A 220 -5.13 -0.52 19.09
N SER A 221 -4.49 -0.75 17.93
CA SER A 221 -4.67 0.09 16.75
C SER A 221 -6.05 -0.07 16.12
N GLU A 222 -6.48 0.94 15.39
CA GLU A 222 -7.75 0.90 14.68
C GLU A 222 -7.73 -0.08 13.51
N ILE A 223 -6.61 -0.18 12.80
CA ILE A 223 -6.38 -1.18 11.75
C ILE A 223 -6.51 -2.60 12.29
N PHE A 224 -5.95 -2.90 13.46
CA PHE A 224 -6.07 -4.24 14.05
C PHE A 224 -7.55 -4.60 14.33
N ARG A 225 -8.31 -3.65 14.89
CA ARG A 225 -9.73 -3.82 15.17
C ARG A 225 -10.55 -3.97 13.91
N LEU A 226 -10.30 -3.13 12.90
CA LEU A 226 -10.92 -3.18 11.59
C LEU A 226 -10.77 -4.57 10.94
N ILE A 227 -9.55 -5.10 10.90
CA ILE A 227 -9.29 -6.42 10.31
C ILE A 227 -10.07 -7.49 11.09
N SER A 228 -10.04 -7.44 12.42
CA SER A 228 -10.73 -8.42 13.28
C SER A 228 -12.25 -8.39 13.10
N ASP A 229 -12.85 -7.19 12.99
CA ASP A 229 -14.28 -7.04 12.71
C ASP A 229 -14.66 -7.61 11.34
N ILE A 230 -13.86 -7.36 10.30
CA ILE A 230 -14.16 -7.89 8.96
C ILE A 230 -14.01 -9.41 8.91
N GLU A 231 -13.00 -9.98 9.58
CA GLU A 231 -12.86 -11.44 9.73
C GLU A 231 -14.08 -12.04 10.44
N GLU A 232 -14.57 -11.41 11.50
CA GLU A 232 -15.79 -11.83 12.20
C GLU A 232 -17.00 -11.78 11.28
N TRP A 233 -17.25 -10.66 10.61
CA TRP A 233 -18.36 -10.52 9.68
C TRP A 233 -18.29 -11.53 8.53
N HIS A 234 -17.10 -11.75 7.96
CA HIS A 234 -16.90 -12.78 6.93
C HIS A 234 -17.21 -14.20 7.44
N SER A 235 -16.94 -14.50 8.71
CA SER A 235 -17.27 -15.80 9.31
C SER A 235 -18.78 -16.04 9.42
N LEU A 236 -19.55 -14.97 9.62
CA LEU A 236 -21.00 -14.99 9.82
C LEU A 236 -21.78 -14.81 8.51
N GLU A 237 -21.20 -14.15 7.52
CA GLU A 237 -21.89 -13.72 6.31
C GLU A 237 -21.16 -14.18 5.04
N LYS A 238 -21.93 -14.70 4.07
CA LYS A 238 -21.38 -15.17 2.78
C LYS A 238 -21.51 -14.13 1.66
N ASP A 239 -22.43 -13.17 1.80
CA ASP A 239 -22.61 -12.08 0.85
C ASP A 239 -21.69 -10.90 1.22
N TRP A 240 -20.64 -10.70 0.42
CA TRP A 240 -19.72 -9.58 0.60
C TRP A 240 -20.40 -8.20 0.63
N LYS A 241 -21.57 -8.07 0.00
CA LYS A 241 -22.33 -6.80 -0.02
C LYS A 241 -22.87 -6.44 1.36
N ILE A 242 -23.19 -7.44 2.19
CA ILE A 242 -23.63 -7.23 3.58
C ILE A 242 -22.43 -6.78 4.40
N THR A 243 -21.28 -7.48 4.30
CA THR A 243 -20.05 -7.07 4.98
C THR A 243 -19.58 -5.68 4.52
N ARG A 244 -19.69 -5.35 3.22
CA ARG A 244 -19.43 -3.99 2.72
C ARG A 244 -20.31 -2.94 3.41
N LYS A 245 -21.60 -3.21 3.61
CA LYS A 245 -22.49 -2.29 4.33
C LYS A 245 -22.08 -2.11 5.80
N ASN A 246 -21.63 -3.17 6.46
CA ASN A 246 -21.11 -3.10 7.83
C ASN A 246 -19.83 -2.23 7.88
N ILE A 247 -18.92 -2.40 6.90
CA ILE A 247 -17.75 -1.54 6.74
C ILE A 247 -18.16 -0.09 6.55
N GLU A 248 -19.09 0.19 5.62
CA GLU A 248 -19.58 1.55 5.37
C GLU A 248 -20.18 2.21 6.62
N GLY A 249 -20.95 1.43 7.41
CA GLY A 249 -21.56 1.92 8.65
C GLY A 249 -20.55 2.23 9.76
N ARG A 250 -19.44 1.50 9.85
CA ARG A 250 -18.47 1.63 10.95
C ARG A 250 -17.15 2.30 10.54
N TYR A 251 -16.66 2.02 9.33
CA TYR A 251 -15.36 2.42 8.81
C TYR A 251 -15.46 3.18 7.48
N GLY A 252 -16.66 3.65 7.10
CA GLY A 252 -16.88 4.35 5.83
C GLY A 252 -16.26 5.76 5.82
N TYR A 253 -16.08 6.30 4.61
CA TYR A 253 -15.43 7.61 4.40
C TYR A 253 -16.10 8.77 5.15
N GLN A 254 -17.38 8.67 5.47
CA GLN A 254 -18.09 9.70 6.25
C GLN A 254 -17.58 9.86 7.69
N HIS A 255 -16.83 8.88 8.20
CA HIS A 255 -16.24 8.90 9.54
C HIS A 255 -14.80 9.41 9.56
N TYR A 256 -14.18 9.54 8.39
CA TYR A 256 -12.75 9.84 8.26
C TYR A 256 -12.53 11.01 7.29
N PRO A 257 -11.90 12.10 7.73
CA PRO A 257 -11.65 13.27 6.90
C PRO A 257 -10.55 13.03 5.87
N GLY A 258 -10.51 13.88 4.84
CA GLY A 258 -9.43 13.93 3.85
C GLY A 258 -9.70 13.18 2.53
N GLY A 259 -10.82 12.47 2.40
CA GLY A 259 -11.25 11.83 1.14
C GLY A 259 -10.51 10.54 0.74
N CYS A 260 -9.27 10.34 1.21
CA CYS A 260 -8.44 9.15 0.94
C CYS A 260 -7.86 8.54 2.23
N HIS A 261 -8.59 8.61 3.33
CA HIS A 261 -8.09 8.11 4.62
C HIS A 261 -7.76 6.61 4.57
N MET A 262 -6.69 6.21 5.29
CA MET A 262 -6.21 4.83 5.35
C MET A 262 -7.31 3.83 5.73
N ILE A 263 -8.08 4.12 6.78
CA ILE A 263 -9.05 3.17 7.37
C ILE A 263 -10.10 2.66 6.37
N PRO A 264 -10.92 3.51 5.70
CA PRO A 264 -11.92 3.00 4.75
C PRO A 264 -11.31 2.27 3.55
N ASN A 265 -10.17 2.74 3.06
CA ASN A 265 -9.47 2.09 1.94
C ASN A 265 -8.93 0.72 2.34
N HIS A 266 -8.28 0.63 3.52
CA HIS A 266 -7.74 -0.64 4.03
C HIS A 266 -8.87 -1.66 4.27
N ALA A 267 -10.03 -1.21 4.78
CA ALA A 267 -11.18 -2.07 4.98
C ALA A 267 -11.66 -2.75 3.69
N LEU A 268 -11.65 -2.01 2.57
CA LEU A 268 -12.03 -2.56 1.26
C LEU A 268 -11.00 -3.57 0.73
N ILE A 269 -9.71 -3.39 1.04
CA ILE A 269 -8.66 -4.37 0.71
C ILE A 269 -8.90 -5.68 1.47
N ILE A 270 -9.13 -5.61 2.79
CA ILE A 270 -9.39 -6.79 3.61
C ILE A 270 -10.68 -7.51 3.15
N LEU A 271 -11.74 -6.76 2.84
CA LEU A 271 -12.96 -7.30 2.24
C LEU A 271 -12.65 -8.08 0.96
N SER A 272 -11.87 -7.48 0.05
CA SER A 272 -11.53 -8.10 -1.24
C SER A 272 -10.69 -9.37 -1.06
N LEU A 273 -9.75 -9.39 -0.12
CA LEU A 273 -8.93 -10.56 0.19
C LEU A 273 -9.75 -11.73 0.76
N LEU A 274 -10.80 -11.45 1.52
CA LEU A 274 -11.60 -12.50 2.17
C LEU A 274 -12.69 -13.07 1.28
N TYR A 275 -13.20 -12.33 0.31
CA TYR A 275 -14.31 -12.74 -0.57
C TYR A 275 -13.89 -12.96 -2.03
N GLY A 276 -12.61 -12.68 -2.40
CA GLY A 276 -12.08 -12.80 -3.76
C GLY A 276 -11.60 -14.18 -4.20
#